data_98980c74b407d166b6c71d1c5d2858ad
#
_entry.id   98980c74b407d166b6c71d1c5d2858ad
#
_cell.length_a   1.000
_cell.length_b   1.000
_cell.length_c   1.000
_cell.angle_alpha   90.00
_cell.angle_beta   90.00
_cell.angle_gamma   90.00
#
_symmetry.space_group_name_H-M   'P 1'
#
loop_
_entity.id
_entity.type
_entity.pdbx_description
1 polymer ?
#
loop_
_entity_poly.entity_id
_entity_poly.type
_entity_poly.pdbx_seq_one_letter_code
_entity_poly.pdbx_strand_id
1 'polypeptide(L)'
;MEDKEWDELKLIQEKLHEALDKGYPPIGKGGLNNPTGAKKLVADILDIPRTTLQRKIDQIEKLALGSSHWTIEWHRYKDTKPQVIIEEYKKPVVRISAQSTTFSNPTKVFVIPDAHVSPEENLDRFYWIGKQINEYKPDYVVCIGDFCSFDSCSTFDKNHTVKGQKKPNILADINVTKEALELLHKGIGNHECYKHYCLGNHELRLYKYENEHKEVVGAFSQQYENLWRIRGWGISEYGDFYFIKGVAFVHVPLNEMGKEIGGKMAEASQISNSATHDIVFGHSHRERSWRASKLGRGNYVKIVNVGTAMNFGHIENYAINNANGWSYGVSQLLLADGHIQGHNFISMIELKEKYENTR
;
A
#
# COMPACT_ATOMS: atom_id res chain seq x y z
N MET A 1 -3.96 24.54 -9.43
CA MET A 1 -3.98 25.55 -8.38
C MET A 1 -3.25 26.77 -8.93
N GLU A 2 -3.82 27.95 -8.82
CA GLU A 2 -3.19 29.17 -9.31
C GLU A 2 -2.04 29.58 -8.39
N ASP A 3 -1.00 30.25 -8.92
CA ASP A 3 0.19 30.63 -8.14
C ASP A 3 -0.15 31.44 -6.88
N LYS A 4 -1.16 32.31 -6.95
CA LYS A 4 -1.66 33.07 -5.79
C LYS A 4 -2.22 32.22 -4.66
N GLU A 5 -2.85 31.09 -4.98
CA GLU A 5 -3.40 30.18 -3.99
C GLU A 5 -2.27 29.43 -3.25
N TRP A 6 -1.22 29.07 -3.96
CA TRP A 6 -0.01 28.50 -3.39
C TRP A 6 0.70 29.44 -2.41
N ASP A 7 0.87 30.69 -2.78
CA ASP A 7 1.54 31.67 -1.94
C ASP A 7 0.75 31.93 -0.67
N GLU A 8 -0.60 31.94 -0.74
CA GLU A 8 -1.46 32.06 0.43
C GLU A 8 -1.31 30.86 1.37
N LEU A 9 -1.28 29.62 0.84
CA LEU A 9 -1.10 28.42 1.67
C LEU A 9 0.26 28.37 2.34
N LYS A 10 1.33 28.79 1.64
CA LYS A 10 2.67 28.90 2.22
C LYS A 10 2.73 29.92 3.35
N LEU A 11 2.11 31.10 3.15
CA LEU A 11 2.06 32.13 4.18
C LEU A 11 1.33 31.64 5.44
N ILE A 12 0.21 30.95 5.29
CA ILE A 12 -0.53 30.37 6.41
C ILE A 12 0.34 29.36 7.17
N GLN A 13 1.03 28.49 6.45
CA GLN A 13 1.93 27.50 7.06
C GLN A 13 3.07 28.15 7.83
N GLU A 14 3.72 29.15 7.24
CA GLU A 14 4.79 29.93 7.89
C GLU A 14 4.30 30.58 9.20
N LYS A 15 3.16 31.24 9.17
CA LYS A 15 2.59 31.89 10.35
C LYS A 15 2.15 30.91 11.44
N LEU A 16 1.69 29.71 11.07
CA LEU A 16 1.40 28.65 12.03
C LEU A 16 2.69 28.17 12.72
N HIS A 17 3.78 27.98 11.96
CA HIS A 17 5.07 27.61 12.52
C HIS A 17 5.62 28.71 13.47
N GLU A 18 5.58 29.96 13.06
CA GLU A 18 5.99 31.08 13.92
C GLU A 18 5.20 31.14 15.25
N ALA A 19 3.90 30.83 15.21
CA ALA A 19 3.06 30.79 16.40
C ALA A 19 3.45 29.62 17.32
N LEU A 20 3.72 28.45 16.73
CA LEU A 20 4.16 27.27 17.47
C LEU A 20 5.54 27.47 18.10
N ASP A 21 6.48 28.08 17.38
CA ASP A 21 7.82 28.43 17.90
C ASP A 21 7.77 29.42 19.08
N LYS A 22 6.74 30.27 19.11
CA LYS A 22 6.45 31.17 20.23
C LYS A 22 5.75 30.47 21.40
N GLY A 23 5.56 29.15 21.34
CA GLY A 23 4.99 28.34 22.43
C GLY A 23 3.46 28.32 22.48
N TYR A 24 2.76 28.79 21.44
CA TYR A 24 1.31 28.65 21.37
C TYR A 24 0.93 27.20 21.05
N PRO A 25 0.06 26.54 21.84
CA PRO A 25 -0.34 25.16 21.57
C PRO A 25 -1.12 25.09 20.24
N PRO A 26 -0.97 24.00 19.46
CA PRO A 26 -1.66 23.83 18.16
C PRO A 26 -3.18 23.92 18.30
N ILE A 27 -3.72 23.32 19.36
CA ILE A 27 -5.13 23.38 19.78
C ILE A 27 -5.12 23.68 21.27
N GLY A 28 -5.71 24.83 21.64
CA GLY A 28 -5.81 25.17 23.06
C GLY A 28 -6.73 24.19 23.83
N LYS A 29 -6.49 23.99 25.13
CA LYS A 29 -7.40 23.23 26.02
C LYS A 29 -8.80 23.84 25.93
N GLY A 30 -9.73 23.15 25.27
CA GLY A 30 -11.10 23.66 25.02
C GLY A 30 -11.53 23.62 23.54
N GLY A 31 -10.72 23.05 22.63
CA GLY A 31 -11.04 22.86 21.24
C GLY A 31 -10.89 24.13 20.37
N LEU A 32 -11.50 24.15 19.18
CA LEU A 32 -11.41 25.21 18.17
C LEU A 32 -11.76 26.63 18.66
N ASN A 33 -12.43 26.76 19.80
CA ASN A 33 -12.87 28.04 20.37
C ASN A 33 -11.95 28.62 21.42
N ASN A 34 -10.80 28.01 21.73
CA ASN A 34 -9.89 28.54 22.74
C ASN A 34 -9.14 29.78 22.22
N PRO A 35 -9.21 30.90 22.97
CA PRO A 35 -8.58 32.16 22.58
C PRO A 35 -7.06 32.17 22.56
N THR A 36 -6.39 31.11 23.01
CA THR A 36 -4.94 31.08 23.22
C THR A 36 -4.17 30.12 22.28
N GLY A 37 -4.83 29.50 21.28
CA GLY A 37 -4.17 28.55 20.37
C GLY A 37 -3.55 29.23 19.13
N ALA A 38 -2.54 28.59 18.56
CA ALA A 38 -1.85 29.04 17.36
C ALA A 38 -2.81 29.35 16.20
N LYS A 39 -3.83 28.53 15.98
CA LYS A 39 -4.85 28.73 14.94
C LYS A 39 -5.62 30.07 15.13
N LYS A 40 -5.94 30.45 16.36
CA LYS A 40 -6.60 31.75 16.59
C LYS A 40 -5.66 32.89 16.28
N LEU A 41 -4.45 32.82 16.80
CA LEU A 41 -3.45 33.88 16.59
C LEU A 41 -3.23 34.10 15.09
N VAL A 42 -3.09 33.04 14.31
CA VAL A 42 -2.86 33.14 12.87
C VAL A 42 -4.09 33.67 12.13
N ALA A 43 -5.29 33.27 12.53
CA ALA A 43 -6.53 33.84 11.97
C ALA A 43 -6.64 35.34 12.21
N ASP A 44 -6.29 35.78 13.42
CA ASP A 44 -6.31 37.21 13.80
C ASP A 44 -5.19 37.99 13.06
N ILE A 45 -3.99 37.41 12.88
CA ILE A 45 -2.87 38.05 12.14
C ILE A 45 -3.19 38.23 10.65
N LEU A 46 -3.84 37.25 10.04
CA LEU A 46 -4.18 37.25 8.62
C LEU A 46 -5.53 37.91 8.32
N ASP A 47 -6.23 38.37 9.32
CA ASP A 47 -7.59 38.96 9.22
C ASP A 47 -8.57 38.08 8.45
N ILE A 48 -8.56 36.78 8.72
CA ILE A 48 -9.45 35.81 8.09
C ILE A 48 -10.31 35.07 9.12
N PRO A 49 -11.55 34.68 8.77
CA PRO A 49 -12.38 33.87 9.64
C PRO A 49 -11.71 32.54 9.98
N ARG A 50 -11.85 32.06 11.24
CA ARG A 50 -11.28 30.77 11.68
C ARG A 50 -11.75 29.58 10.86
N THR A 51 -12.96 29.61 10.36
CA THR A 51 -13.50 28.58 9.47
C THR A 51 -12.77 28.57 8.13
N THR A 52 -12.39 29.75 7.61
CA THR A 52 -11.57 29.87 6.41
C THR A 52 -10.16 29.35 6.66
N LEU A 53 -9.54 29.73 7.80
CA LEU A 53 -8.24 29.22 8.18
C LEU A 53 -8.24 27.69 8.33
N GLN A 54 -9.26 27.13 9.00
CA GLN A 54 -9.35 25.67 9.14
C GLN A 54 -9.46 24.97 7.79
N ARG A 55 -10.31 25.47 6.87
CA ARG A 55 -10.41 24.91 5.51
C ARG A 55 -9.07 24.96 4.75
N LYS A 56 -8.30 26.05 4.93
CA LYS A 56 -6.97 26.17 4.32
C LYS A 56 -5.95 25.22 4.95
N ILE A 57 -6.01 24.99 6.25
CA ILE A 57 -5.19 23.99 6.94
C ILE A 57 -5.54 22.60 6.44
N ASP A 58 -6.84 22.26 6.33
CA ASP A 58 -7.29 20.97 5.81
C ASP A 58 -6.84 20.78 4.33
N GLN A 59 -6.76 21.87 3.58
CA GLN A 59 -6.23 21.84 2.22
C GLN A 59 -4.72 21.58 2.21
N ILE A 60 -3.95 22.23 3.08
CA ILE A 60 -2.50 21.98 3.25
C ILE A 60 -2.27 20.52 3.67
N GLU A 61 -3.03 20.01 4.64
CA GLU A 61 -2.94 18.63 5.11
C GLU A 61 -3.27 17.62 3.99
N LYS A 62 -4.29 17.89 3.19
CA LYS A 62 -4.63 17.05 2.03
C LYS A 62 -3.52 17.06 0.96
N LEU A 63 -2.91 18.20 0.71
CA LEU A 63 -1.81 18.32 -0.23
C LEU A 63 -0.57 17.59 0.29
N ALA A 64 -0.32 17.62 1.60
CA ALA A 64 0.78 16.92 2.25
C ALA A 64 0.58 15.40 2.30
N LEU A 65 -0.65 14.93 2.52
CA LEU A 65 -0.99 13.50 2.64
C LEU A 65 -1.38 12.87 1.30
N GLY A 66 -1.93 13.66 0.38
CA GLY A 66 -2.49 13.17 -0.89
C GLY A 66 -1.58 13.27 -2.09
N SER A 67 -0.45 13.95 -2.00
CA SER A 67 0.53 14.00 -3.06
C SER A 67 1.92 13.74 -2.50
N SER A 68 2.66 12.86 -3.14
CA SER A 68 4.10 12.65 -2.91
C SER A 68 4.97 13.91 -3.09
N HIS A 69 4.36 15.09 -3.17
CA HIS A 69 4.98 16.36 -3.45
C HIS A 69 5.28 17.20 -2.20
N TRP A 70 4.68 16.84 -1.04
CA TRP A 70 4.83 17.63 0.17
C TRP A 70 4.91 16.74 1.39
N THR A 71 6.09 16.53 1.93
CA THR A 71 6.29 15.92 3.24
C THR A 71 6.28 17.06 4.26
N ILE A 72 5.18 17.24 4.99
CA ILE A 72 5.16 18.07 6.18
C ILE A 72 5.48 17.13 7.33
N GLU A 73 6.73 17.14 7.80
CA GLU A 73 7.08 16.48 9.05
C GLU A 73 6.45 17.25 10.23
N TRP A 74 5.27 16.82 10.66
CA TRP A 74 4.63 17.28 11.90
C TRP A 74 5.32 16.72 13.15
N HIS A 75 6.30 15.85 12.96
CA HIS A 75 6.96 15.11 14.02
C HIS A 75 8.36 15.66 14.28
N ARG A 76 8.45 16.55 15.20
CA ARG A 76 9.58 16.69 16.12
C ARG A 76 9.47 17.99 16.89
N TYR A 77 8.54 17.97 17.80
CA TYR A 77 8.45 18.96 18.83
C TYR A 77 9.52 18.69 19.89
N LYS A 78 10.75 19.01 19.64
CA LYS A 78 11.63 19.40 20.74
C LYS A 78 12.94 20.09 20.35
N ASP A 79 13.57 19.79 19.21
CA ASP A 79 14.94 20.31 19.03
C ASP A 79 15.38 20.70 17.59
N THR A 80 14.49 20.78 16.60
CA THR A 80 14.91 21.26 15.28
C THR A 80 13.82 22.08 14.61
N LYS A 81 14.19 23.27 14.08
CA LYS A 81 13.30 24.04 13.22
C LYS A 81 12.90 23.19 12.02
N PRO A 82 11.59 23.03 11.72
CA PRO A 82 11.16 22.28 10.57
C PRO A 82 11.72 22.95 9.30
N GLN A 83 12.56 22.23 8.57
CA GLN A 83 12.92 22.62 7.20
C GLN A 83 11.84 22.09 6.28
N VAL A 84 11.16 22.97 5.58
CA VAL A 84 10.28 22.61 4.47
C VAL A 84 11.18 22.18 3.31
N ILE A 85 11.34 20.89 3.12
CA ILE A 85 12.01 20.35 1.94
C ILE A 85 10.96 20.31 0.82
N ILE A 86 11.00 21.30 -0.05
CA ILE A 86 10.23 21.31 -1.31
C ILE A 86 11.06 20.51 -2.31
N GLU A 87 10.86 19.22 -2.42
CA GLU A 87 11.29 18.48 -3.60
C GLU A 87 10.24 18.67 -4.69
N GLU A 88 10.62 19.37 -5.73
CA GLU A 88 9.81 19.50 -6.94
C GLU A 88 9.78 18.17 -7.68
N TYR A 89 8.81 17.34 -7.33
CA TYR A 89 8.58 16.08 -8.05
C TYR A 89 7.94 16.42 -9.40
N LYS A 90 8.72 16.37 -10.46
CA LYS A 90 8.18 16.44 -11.84
C LYS A 90 7.28 15.22 -12.03
N LYS A 91 5.95 15.44 -12.02
CA LYS A 91 4.99 14.42 -12.44
C LYS A 91 5.50 13.81 -13.74
N PRO A 92 5.63 12.46 -13.83
CA PRO A 92 5.79 11.87 -15.14
C PRO A 92 4.54 12.25 -15.93
N VAL A 93 4.73 13.09 -16.94
CA VAL A 93 3.66 13.39 -17.88
C VAL A 93 3.40 12.11 -18.63
N VAL A 94 2.39 11.36 -18.21
CA VAL A 94 1.86 10.25 -19.00
C VAL A 94 1.24 10.90 -20.23
N ARG A 95 2.05 11.10 -21.28
CA ARG A 95 1.53 11.41 -22.60
C ARG A 95 0.85 10.12 -23.06
N ILE A 96 -0.48 10.10 -23.02
CA ILE A 96 -1.27 9.14 -23.78
C ILE A 96 -1.00 9.53 -25.25
N SER A 97 0.02 8.91 -25.86
CA SER A 97 0.22 9.03 -27.29
C SER A 97 -0.92 8.29 -27.97
N ALA A 98 -1.60 8.98 -28.88
CA ALA A 98 -2.55 8.38 -29.79
C ALA A 98 -1.95 7.09 -30.39
N GLN A 99 -2.78 6.07 -30.43
CA GLN A 99 -2.54 4.70 -30.87
C GLN A 99 -1.43 4.56 -31.91
N SER A 100 -0.27 4.14 -31.48
CA SER A 100 0.70 3.50 -32.34
C SER A 100 0.20 2.08 -32.57
N THR A 101 -0.08 1.73 -33.80
CA THR A 101 -0.44 0.37 -34.22
C THR A 101 0.75 -0.62 -34.20
N THR A 102 1.87 -0.23 -33.62
CA THR A 102 2.97 -1.13 -33.31
C THR A 102 2.63 -1.85 -32.01
N PHE A 103 2.30 -3.14 -32.10
CA PHE A 103 2.18 -4.01 -30.94
C PHE A 103 3.47 -3.91 -30.14
N SER A 104 3.39 -3.29 -28.97
CA SER A 104 4.52 -3.27 -28.04
C SER A 104 4.77 -4.71 -27.55
N ASN A 105 6.03 -5.10 -27.41
CA ASN A 105 6.34 -6.36 -26.77
C ASN A 105 5.62 -6.43 -25.42
N PRO A 106 4.90 -7.54 -25.15
CA PRO A 106 4.17 -7.67 -23.89
C PRO A 106 5.12 -7.53 -22.70
N THR A 107 4.73 -6.72 -21.72
CA THR A 107 5.44 -6.57 -20.44
C THR A 107 5.07 -7.74 -19.54
N LYS A 108 6.08 -8.45 -19.04
CA LYS A 108 5.92 -9.56 -18.10
C LYS A 108 5.85 -9.02 -16.67
N VAL A 109 4.80 -9.35 -15.96
CA VAL A 109 4.65 -9.02 -14.55
C VAL A 109 4.47 -10.30 -13.73
N PHE A 110 5.19 -10.39 -12.63
CA PHE A 110 5.03 -11.44 -11.65
C PHE A 110 4.38 -10.86 -10.40
N VAL A 111 3.30 -11.47 -9.91
CA VAL A 111 2.57 -10.97 -8.74
C VAL A 111 2.68 -11.97 -7.60
N ILE A 112 3.16 -11.48 -6.45
CA ILE A 112 3.17 -12.20 -5.18
C ILE A 112 1.94 -11.72 -4.41
N PRO A 113 0.90 -12.56 -4.25
CA PRO A 113 -0.27 -12.18 -3.49
C PRO A 113 -0.03 -12.31 -1.98
N ASP A 114 -1.05 -12.02 -1.21
CA ASP A 114 -1.19 -12.08 0.24
C ASP A 114 -0.41 -13.25 0.85
N ALA A 115 0.75 -12.98 1.45
CA ALA A 115 1.64 -14.04 1.93
C ALA A 115 1.45 -14.38 3.41
N HIS A 116 0.95 -13.42 4.18
CA HIS A 116 0.62 -13.56 5.60
C HIS A 116 1.74 -14.23 6.43
N VAL A 117 2.96 -13.75 6.24
CA VAL A 117 4.12 -14.25 7.01
C VAL A 117 3.87 -14.04 8.49
N SER A 118 4.08 -15.08 9.27
CA SER A 118 4.02 -15.05 10.74
C SER A 118 5.21 -15.78 11.37
N PRO A 119 5.62 -15.43 12.59
CA PRO A 119 6.66 -16.16 13.32
C PRO A 119 6.37 -17.65 13.43
N GLU A 120 7.40 -18.49 13.44
CA GLU A 120 7.33 -19.96 13.55
C GLU A 120 6.78 -20.69 12.32
N GLU A 121 6.55 -19.97 11.22
CA GLU A 121 6.06 -20.55 9.97
C GLU A 121 7.22 -21.05 9.08
N ASN A 122 6.96 -22.07 8.24
CA ASN A 122 7.91 -22.49 7.22
C ASN A 122 7.95 -21.43 6.08
N LEU A 123 9.14 -20.90 5.84
CA LEU A 123 9.38 -19.84 4.86
C LEU A 123 9.93 -20.33 3.52
N ASP A 124 10.08 -21.64 3.31
CA ASP A 124 10.71 -22.20 2.10
C ASP A 124 10.02 -21.75 0.82
N ARG A 125 8.70 -21.49 0.87
CA ARG A 125 7.92 -20.99 -0.25
C ARG A 125 8.50 -19.72 -0.87
N PHE A 126 9.11 -18.84 -0.08
CA PHE A 126 9.71 -17.61 -0.60
C PHE A 126 10.92 -17.88 -1.47
N TYR A 127 11.71 -18.90 -1.14
CA TYR A 127 12.78 -19.35 -2.03
C TYR A 127 12.21 -19.90 -3.34
N TRP A 128 11.17 -20.73 -3.30
CA TRP A 128 10.52 -21.28 -4.49
C TRP A 128 9.93 -20.17 -5.38
N ILE A 129 9.22 -19.20 -4.77
CA ILE A 129 8.70 -18.01 -5.45
C ILE A 129 9.84 -17.25 -6.13
N GLY A 130 10.95 -17.02 -5.42
CA GLY A 130 12.13 -16.37 -5.97
C GLY A 130 12.72 -17.14 -7.15
N LYS A 131 12.80 -18.46 -7.07
CA LYS A 131 13.27 -19.32 -8.18
C LYS A 131 12.35 -19.23 -9.39
N GLN A 132 11.03 -19.19 -9.18
CA GLN A 132 10.08 -19.01 -10.26
C GLN A 132 10.19 -17.63 -10.91
N ILE A 133 10.44 -16.57 -10.15
CA ILE A 133 10.74 -15.23 -10.68
C ILE A 133 12.01 -15.29 -11.54
N ASN A 134 13.06 -15.93 -11.04
CA ASN A 134 14.31 -16.07 -11.78
C ASN A 134 14.15 -16.82 -13.10
N GLU A 135 13.30 -17.84 -13.13
CA GLU A 135 13.02 -18.61 -14.36
C GLU A 135 12.14 -17.85 -15.34
N TYR A 136 11.07 -17.23 -14.85
CA TYR A 136 10.12 -16.49 -15.68
C TYR A 136 10.70 -15.22 -16.31
N LYS A 137 11.70 -14.60 -15.62
CA LYS A 137 12.35 -13.36 -16.03
C LYS A 137 11.34 -12.23 -16.29
N PRO A 138 10.55 -11.81 -15.29
CA PRO A 138 9.61 -10.71 -15.45
C PRO A 138 10.33 -9.36 -15.53
N ASP A 139 9.69 -8.39 -16.19
CA ASP A 139 10.12 -6.98 -16.18
C ASP A 139 9.79 -6.32 -14.82
N TYR A 140 8.68 -6.75 -14.22
CA TYR A 140 8.18 -6.24 -12.93
C TYR A 140 7.81 -7.38 -11.99
N VAL A 141 8.13 -7.21 -10.70
CA VAL A 141 7.59 -8.02 -9.61
C VAL A 141 6.76 -7.11 -8.70
N VAL A 142 5.51 -7.46 -8.49
CA VAL A 142 4.60 -6.73 -7.61
C VAL A 142 4.21 -7.63 -6.45
N CYS A 143 4.47 -7.20 -5.21
CA CYS A 143 3.85 -7.77 -4.02
C CYS A 143 2.57 -6.97 -3.75
N ILE A 144 1.42 -7.66 -3.74
CA ILE A 144 0.12 -6.99 -3.74
C ILE A 144 -0.41 -6.65 -2.33
N GLY A 145 0.40 -6.75 -1.29
CA GLY A 145 0.04 -6.44 0.09
C GLY A 145 -0.19 -7.66 0.96
N ASP A 146 -0.51 -7.44 2.22
CA ASP A 146 -0.68 -8.45 3.26
C ASP A 146 0.48 -9.48 3.25
N PHE A 147 1.71 -8.95 3.13
CA PHE A 147 2.89 -9.79 3.15
C PHE A 147 3.16 -10.33 4.56
N CYS A 148 3.00 -9.50 5.58
CA CYS A 148 3.11 -9.88 6.99
C CYS A 148 1.73 -9.88 7.65
N SER A 149 1.44 -10.89 8.49
CA SER A 149 0.16 -10.96 9.22
C SER A 149 0.01 -9.84 10.25
N PHE A 150 1.10 -9.34 10.84
CA PHE A 150 1.09 -8.39 11.95
C PHE A 150 0.08 -8.76 13.04
N ASP A 151 0.09 -10.02 13.46
CA ASP A 151 -0.79 -10.50 14.53
C ASP A 151 -0.47 -9.86 15.88
N SER A 152 0.79 -9.40 16.06
CA SER A 152 1.19 -8.58 17.21
C SER A 152 0.30 -7.35 17.40
N CYS A 153 -0.12 -6.72 16.30
CA CYS A 153 -0.93 -5.51 16.26
C CYS A 153 -2.43 -5.77 16.02
N SER A 154 -2.84 -7.05 15.90
CA SER A 154 -4.24 -7.42 15.64
C SER A 154 -5.14 -7.04 16.81
N THR A 155 -6.26 -6.36 16.55
CA THR A 155 -7.28 -6.03 17.54
C THR A 155 -8.38 -7.10 17.65
N PHE A 156 -8.39 -8.09 16.76
CA PHE A 156 -9.39 -9.18 16.78
C PHE A 156 -9.20 -10.11 17.97
N ASP A 157 -7.95 -10.46 18.29
CA ASP A 157 -7.62 -11.31 19.43
C ASP A 157 -7.34 -10.42 20.64
N LYS A 158 -8.32 -10.32 21.53
CA LYS A 158 -8.20 -9.49 22.74
C LYS A 158 -7.16 -10.07 23.69
N ASN A 159 -6.35 -9.21 24.32
CA ASN A 159 -5.24 -9.59 25.19
C ASN A 159 -5.59 -10.54 26.34
N HIS A 160 -6.87 -10.60 26.76
CA HIS A 160 -7.34 -11.51 27.81
C HIS A 160 -7.75 -12.88 27.28
N THR A 161 -7.74 -13.13 25.98
CA THR A 161 -7.99 -14.44 25.38
C THR A 161 -6.71 -15.26 25.30
N VAL A 162 -6.85 -16.59 25.26
CA VAL A 162 -5.69 -17.51 25.10
C VAL A 162 -4.87 -17.17 23.85
N LYS A 163 -5.54 -16.80 22.76
CA LYS A 163 -4.87 -16.38 21.52
C LYS A 163 -4.18 -15.02 21.69
N GLY A 164 -4.84 -14.05 22.31
CA GLY A 164 -4.25 -12.74 22.58
C GLY A 164 -3.00 -12.79 23.44
N GLN A 165 -2.93 -13.75 24.38
CA GLN A 165 -1.75 -13.99 25.20
C GLN A 165 -0.58 -14.64 24.45
N LYS A 166 -0.85 -15.28 23.31
CA LYS A 166 0.16 -15.94 22.46
C LYS A 166 0.58 -15.09 21.24
N LYS A 167 0.13 -13.84 21.15
CA LYS A 167 0.56 -12.95 20.08
C LYS A 167 2.08 -12.79 20.05
N PRO A 168 2.69 -12.81 18.87
CA PRO A 168 4.09 -12.43 18.73
C PRO A 168 4.30 -10.98 19.16
N ASN A 169 5.53 -10.55 19.34
CA ASN A 169 5.84 -9.14 19.44
C ASN A 169 6.10 -8.54 18.04
N ILE A 170 6.00 -7.23 17.92
CA ILE A 170 6.16 -6.52 16.63
C ILE A 170 7.52 -6.79 15.99
N LEU A 171 8.59 -6.89 16.79
CA LEU A 171 9.92 -7.19 16.27
C LEU A 171 10.01 -8.61 15.71
N ALA A 172 9.25 -9.58 16.25
CA ALA A 172 9.19 -10.93 15.69
C ALA A 172 8.52 -10.91 14.30
N ASP A 173 7.43 -10.15 14.12
CA ASP A 173 6.78 -9.97 12.81
C ASP A 173 7.72 -9.30 11.80
N ILE A 174 8.47 -8.27 12.22
CA ILE A 174 9.48 -7.61 11.36
C ILE A 174 10.62 -8.57 11.01
N ASN A 175 11.12 -9.34 11.97
CA ASN A 175 12.23 -10.26 11.75
C ASN A 175 11.85 -11.41 10.79
N VAL A 176 10.67 -12.02 10.97
CA VAL A 176 10.22 -13.07 10.05
C VAL A 176 9.99 -12.53 8.64
N THR A 177 9.51 -11.28 8.51
CA THR A 177 9.43 -10.59 7.21
C THR A 177 10.81 -10.45 6.57
N LYS A 178 11.82 -10.05 7.35
CA LYS A 178 13.20 -9.95 6.87
C LYS A 178 13.71 -11.28 6.35
N GLU A 179 13.52 -12.37 7.10
CA GLU A 179 13.92 -13.72 6.72
C GLU A 179 13.23 -14.19 5.43
N ALA A 180 11.92 -13.94 5.31
CA ALA A 180 11.14 -14.24 4.11
C ALA A 180 11.67 -13.49 2.88
N LEU A 181 11.97 -12.19 3.02
CA LEU A 181 12.57 -11.37 1.96
C LEU A 181 13.99 -11.85 1.58
N GLU A 182 14.79 -12.29 2.53
CA GLU A 182 16.11 -12.85 2.26
C GLU A 182 16.03 -14.13 1.43
N LEU A 183 15.09 -15.03 1.75
CA LEU A 183 14.84 -16.25 0.98
C LEU A 183 14.30 -15.92 -0.43
N LEU A 184 13.37 -15.00 -0.53
CA LEU A 184 12.83 -14.53 -1.81
C LEU A 184 13.97 -14.00 -2.70
N HIS A 185 14.78 -13.09 -2.19
CA HIS A 185 15.89 -12.50 -2.95
C HIS A 185 17.00 -13.52 -3.28
N LYS A 186 17.26 -14.48 -2.38
CA LYS A 186 18.15 -15.61 -2.67
C LYS A 186 17.67 -16.43 -3.88
N GLY A 187 16.35 -16.66 -3.96
CA GLY A 187 15.73 -17.37 -5.08
C GLY A 187 15.75 -16.55 -6.39
N ILE A 188 15.49 -15.25 -6.33
CA ILE A 188 15.56 -14.32 -7.47
C ILE A 188 16.98 -14.28 -8.07
N GLY A 189 18.00 -14.38 -7.21
CA GLY A 189 19.40 -14.35 -7.66
C GLY A 189 19.77 -13.02 -8.32
N ASN A 190 20.45 -13.10 -9.47
CA ASN A 190 20.94 -11.91 -10.19
C ASN A 190 19.94 -11.35 -11.22
N HIS A 191 18.67 -11.78 -11.19
CA HIS A 191 17.69 -11.23 -12.12
C HIS A 191 17.32 -9.80 -11.73
N GLU A 192 17.56 -8.87 -12.63
CA GLU A 192 17.19 -7.46 -12.49
C GLU A 192 15.78 -7.22 -13.01
N CYS A 193 14.94 -6.63 -12.19
CA CYS A 193 13.57 -6.23 -12.53
C CYS A 193 13.11 -5.08 -11.64
N TYR A 194 12.09 -4.36 -12.07
CA TYR A 194 11.42 -3.40 -11.20
C TYR A 194 10.60 -4.13 -10.13
N LYS A 195 10.73 -3.71 -8.88
CA LYS A 195 10.03 -4.32 -7.74
C LYS A 195 9.16 -3.29 -7.04
N HIS A 196 7.91 -3.65 -6.78
CA HIS A 196 6.97 -2.77 -6.10
C HIS A 196 6.13 -3.52 -5.07
N TYR A 197 5.86 -2.87 -3.95
CA TYR A 197 5.07 -3.37 -2.85
C TYR A 197 3.88 -2.45 -2.61
N CYS A 198 2.67 -2.96 -2.76
CA CYS A 198 1.44 -2.27 -2.36
C CYS A 198 1.15 -2.64 -0.91
N LEU A 199 0.98 -1.66 -0.02
CA LEU A 199 0.62 -1.97 1.38
C LEU A 199 -0.80 -2.56 1.45
N GLY A 200 -0.96 -3.60 2.27
CA GLY A 200 -2.25 -4.24 2.54
C GLY A 200 -2.88 -3.78 3.86
N ASN A 201 -4.04 -4.32 4.17
CA ASN A 201 -4.74 -3.97 5.40
C ASN A 201 -4.08 -4.58 6.66
N HIS A 202 -3.28 -5.63 6.52
CA HIS A 202 -2.50 -6.17 7.63
C HIS A 202 -1.32 -5.26 7.97
N GLU A 203 -0.65 -4.68 7.00
CA GLU A 203 0.37 -3.65 7.25
C GLU A 203 -0.22 -2.43 7.97
N LEU A 204 -1.46 -2.04 7.65
CA LEU A 204 -2.13 -0.95 8.36
C LEU A 204 -2.31 -1.20 9.86
N ARG A 205 -2.28 -2.44 10.33
CA ARG A 205 -2.34 -2.77 11.76
C ARG A 205 -1.17 -2.13 12.50
N LEU A 206 0.03 -2.18 11.89
CA LEU A 206 1.24 -1.59 12.43
C LEU A 206 1.12 -0.06 12.54
N TYR A 207 0.67 0.60 11.47
CA TYR A 207 0.50 2.06 11.45
C TYR A 207 -0.58 2.53 12.44
N LYS A 208 -1.69 1.77 12.55
CA LYS A 208 -2.73 2.04 13.56
C LYS A 208 -2.20 1.90 14.98
N TYR A 209 -1.43 0.83 15.24
CA TYR A 209 -0.80 0.62 16.53
C TYR A 209 0.10 1.81 16.92
N GLU A 210 0.95 2.27 15.99
CA GLU A 210 1.82 3.42 16.25
C GLU A 210 1.03 4.71 16.48
N ASN A 211 -0.07 4.93 15.75
CA ASN A 211 -0.94 6.10 15.96
C ASN A 211 -1.61 6.11 17.34
N GLU A 212 -1.89 4.94 17.90
CA GLU A 212 -2.45 4.79 19.24
C GLU A 212 -1.37 4.94 20.33
N HIS A 213 -0.08 4.77 19.99
CA HIS A 213 1.07 4.78 20.89
C HIS A 213 2.10 5.81 20.42
N LYS A 214 1.83 7.08 20.73
CA LYS A 214 2.61 8.24 20.24
C LYS A 214 4.12 8.16 20.48
N GLU A 215 4.55 7.42 21.50
CA GLU A 215 5.96 7.22 21.87
C GLU A 215 6.73 6.35 20.87
N VAL A 216 6.05 5.61 20.03
CA VAL A 216 6.65 4.70 19.02
C VAL A 216 6.27 5.06 17.59
N VAL A 217 5.66 6.22 17.34
CA VAL A 217 5.28 6.66 16.00
C VAL A 217 6.47 6.64 15.06
N GLY A 218 6.35 5.92 13.95
CA GLY A 218 7.40 5.75 12.94
C GLY A 218 8.54 4.81 13.32
N ALA A 219 8.57 4.26 14.54
CA ALA A 219 9.69 3.43 14.99
C ALA A 219 9.70 2.06 14.27
N PHE A 220 8.56 1.42 14.19
CA PHE A 220 8.42 0.07 13.60
C PHE A 220 8.06 0.13 12.12
N SER A 221 7.18 1.05 11.73
CA SER A 221 6.77 1.22 10.32
C SER A 221 7.96 1.59 9.44
N GLN A 222 8.80 2.55 9.85
CA GLN A 222 10.02 2.88 9.11
C GLN A 222 11.00 1.70 9.04
N GLN A 223 11.15 0.94 10.14
CA GLN A 223 11.99 -0.25 10.14
C GLN A 223 11.46 -1.30 9.16
N TYR A 224 10.14 -1.53 9.15
CA TYR A 224 9.48 -2.45 8.22
C TYR A 224 9.65 -2.02 6.76
N GLU A 225 9.33 -0.77 6.44
CA GLU A 225 9.49 -0.25 5.08
C GLU A 225 10.95 -0.30 4.60
N ASN A 226 11.92 -0.04 5.49
CA ASN A 226 13.33 -0.09 5.15
C ASN A 226 13.77 -1.49 4.72
N LEU A 227 13.15 -2.58 5.22
CA LEU A 227 13.43 -3.94 4.75
C LEU A 227 13.19 -4.07 3.24
N TRP A 228 12.17 -3.40 2.73
CA TRP A 228 11.80 -3.40 1.32
C TRP A 228 12.67 -2.44 0.50
N ARG A 229 12.80 -1.19 0.99
CA ARG A 229 13.54 -0.12 0.29
C ARG A 229 15.00 -0.46 0.05
N ILE A 230 15.71 -1.01 1.04
CA ILE A 230 17.12 -1.40 0.90
C ILE A 230 17.32 -2.55 -0.10
N ARG A 231 16.26 -3.27 -0.45
CA ARG A 231 16.25 -4.34 -1.47
C ARG A 231 15.71 -3.85 -2.83
N GLY A 232 15.55 -2.54 -2.99
CA GLY A 232 15.15 -1.89 -4.24
C GLY A 232 13.66 -2.00 -4.56
N TRP A 233 12.79 -2.15 -3.55
CA TRP A 233 11.35 -2.11 -3.73
C TRP A 233 10.81 -0.68 -3.60
N GLY A 234 9.98 -0.25 -4.57
CA GLY A 234 9.08 0.87 -4.38
C GLY A 234 7.92 0.46 -3.47
N ILE A 235 7.28 1.42 -2.81
CA ILE A 235 6.13 1.17 -1.93
C ILE A 235 5.02 2.16 -2.29
N SER A 236 3.78 1.68 -2.37
CA SER A 236 2.57 2.51 -2.43
C SER A 236 1.72 2.32 -1.19
N GLU A 237 1.05 3.40 -0.80
CA GLU A 237 0.15 3.41 0.35
C GLU A 237 -1.07 2.49 0.14
N TYR A 238 -1.71 2.11 1.24
CA TYR A 238 -2.90 1.30 1.20
C TYR A 238 -4.04 1.98 0.43
N GLY A 239 -4.56 1.27 -0.57
CA GLY A 239 -5.61 1.76 -1.45
C GLY A 239 -5.13 2.58 -2.65
N ASP A 240 -3.84 2.93 -2.70
CA ASP A 240 -3.24 3.63 -3.84
C ASP A 240 -2.95 2.67 -4.99
N PHE A 241 -3.33 3.08 -6.20
CA PHE A 241 -3.05 2.33 -7.40
C PHE A 241 -1.62 2.52 -7.88
N TYR A 242 -0.88 1.42 -8.03
CA TYR A 242 0.37 1.38 -8.76
C TYR A 242 0.13 0.97 -10.21
N PHE A 243 0.55 1.79 -11.17
CA PHE A 243 0.29 1.55 -12.59
C PHE A 243 1.49 0.99 -13.34
N ILE A 244 1.28 -0.12 -14.06
CA ILE A 244 2.21 -0.68 -15.04
C ILE A 244 1.51 -0.75 -16.40
N LYS A 245 2.01 -0.01 -17.39
CA LYS A 245 1.45 -0.01 -18.76
C LYS A 245 -0.08 0.20 -18.81
N GLY A 246 -0.65 1.03 -17.93
CA GLY A 246 -2.09 1.32 -17.88
C GLY A 246 -2.94 0.34 -17.09
N VAL A 247 -2.35 -0.74 -16.56
CA VAL A 247 -3.00 -1.68 -15.63
C VAL A 247 -2.69 -1.26 -14.19
N ALA A 248 -3.72 -1.20 -13.35
CA ALA A 248 -3.58 -0.84 -11.95
C ALA A 248 -3.34 -2.07 -11.06
N PHE A 249 -2.47 -1.91 -10.08
CA PHE A 249 -2.17 -2.88 -9.02
C PHE A 249 -2.48 -2.26 -7.67
N VAL A 250 -3.21 -2.95 -6.82
CA VAL A 250 -3.60 -2.49 -5.48
C VAL A 250 -3.93 -3.70 -4.62
N HIS A 251 -3.69 -3.63 -3.31
CA HIS A 251 -4.09 -4.73 -2.43
C HIS A 251 -5.60 -4.98 -2.50
N VAL A 252 -6.39 -3.95 -2.23
CA VAL A 252 -7.84 -3.96 -2.39
C VAL A 252 -8.32 -2.60 -2.90
N PRO A 253 -9.16 -2.53 -3.95
CA PRO A 253 -9.73 -1.27 -4.38
C PRO A 253 -10.63 -0.66 -3.30
N LEU A 254 -10.52 0.64 -3.09
CA LEU A 254 -11.38 1.40 -2.19
C LEU A 254 -12.42 2.17 -3.00
N ASN A 255 -13.64 2.29 -2.46
CA ASN A 255 -14.64 3.18 -3.02
C ASN A 255 -14.36 4.64 -2.64
N GLU A 256 -15.13 5.59 -3.18
CA GLU A 256 -15.02 7.03 -2.89
C GLU A 256 -15.14 7.41 -1.41
N MET A 257 -15.70 6.52 -0.58
CA MET A 257 -15.82 6.68 0.86
C MET A 257 -14.64 6.02 1.63
N GLY A 258 -13.61 5.53 0.93
CA GLY A 258 -12.48 4.82 1.52
C GLY A 258 -12.81 3.42 2.04
N LYS A 259 -13.94 2.81 1.61
CA LYS A 259 -14.31 1.45 2.03
C LYS A 259 -13.85 0.42 1.00
N GLU A 260 -13.36 -0.70 1.49
CA GLU A 260 -12.91 -1.83 0.68
C GLU A 260 -14.02 -2.40 -0.22
N ILE A 261 -13.67 -2.65 -1.48
CA ILE A 261 -14.51 -3.36 -2.45
C ILE A 261 -13.88 -4.75 -2.67
N GLY A 262 -13.82 -5.55 -1.64
CA GLY A 262 -13.23 -6.89 -1.71
C GLY A 262 -13.87 -7.84 -0.71
N GLY A 263 -13.52 -9.12 -0.80
CA GLY A 263 -13.94 -10.14 0.16
C GLY A 263 -15.43 -10.56 0.08
N LYS A 264 -16.22 -9.98 -0.83
CA LYS A 264 -17.67 -10.27 -0.98
C LYS A 264 -17.94 -11.06 -2.25
N MET A 265 -19.07 -11.76 -2.30
CA MET A 265 -19.46 -12.52 -3.49
C MET A 265 -19.62 -11.64 -4.75
N ALA A 266 -19.99 -10.38 -4.58
CA ALA A 266 -20.22 -9.41 -5.65
C ALA A 266 -19.01 -8.52 -5.96
N GLU A 267 -17.81 -8.83 -5.44
CA GLU A 267 -16.61 -7.98 -5.60
C GLU A 267 -16.30 -7.68 -7.07
N ALA A 268 -16.38 -8.68 -7.93
CA ALA A 268 -16.11 -8.53 -9.35
C ALA A 268 -17.03 -7.51 -10.04
N SER A 269 -18.34 -7.58 -9.78
CA SER A 269 -19.31 -6.66 -10.38
C SER A 269 -19.18 -5.25 -9.79
N GLN A 270 -18.93 -5.13 -8.49
CA GLN A 270 -18.72 -3.83 -7.85
C GLN A 270 -17.46 -3.13 -8.39
N ILE A 271 -16.33 -3.84 -8.44
CA ILE A 271 -15.09 -3.29 -8.98
C ILE A 271 -15.26 -2.97 -10.46
N SER A 272 -15.77 -3.91 -11.26
CA SER A 272 -15.90 -3.70 -12.70
C SER A 272 -16.86 -2.59 -13.09
N ASN A 273 -17.91 -2.33 -12.31
CA ASN A 273 -18.82 -1.22 -12.57
C ASN A 273 -18.12 0.14 -12.44
N SER A 274 -17.25 0.30 -11.45
CA SER A 274 -16.53 1.56 -11.17
C SER A 274 -15.22 1.68 -11.93
N ALA A 275 -14.59 0.56 -12.31
CA ALA A 275 -13.28 0.57 -12.95
C ALA A 275 -13.30 1.19 -14.36
N THR A 276 -12.28 2.00 -14.67
CA THR A 276 -12.02 2.60 -15.99
C THR A 276 -10.82 1.99 -16.69
N HIS A 277 -10.09 1.09 -16.03
CA HIS A 277 -8.89 0.40 -16.48
C HIS A 277 -8.85 -1.00 -15.88
N ASP A 278 -7.97 -1.84 -16.40
CA ASP A 278 -7.77 -3.18 -15.84
C ASP A 278 -7.16 -3.09 -14.44
N ILE A 279 -7.61 -3.95 -13.52
CA ILE A 279 -7.17 -3.96 -12.11
C ILE A 279 -6.72 -5.36 -11.70
N VAL A 280 -5.58 -5.41 -11.04
CA VAL A 280 -5.04 -6.60 -10.35
C VAL A 280 -5.06 -6.33 -8.86
N PHE A 281 -5.66 -7.24 -8.08
CA PHE A 281 -5.81 -7.07 -6.63
C PHE A 281 -5.74 -8.42 -5.88
N GLY A 282 -5.62 -8.37 -4.55
CA GLY A 282 -5.55 -9.51 -3.64
C GLY A 282 -6.71 -9.58 -2.65
N HIS A 283 -6.41 -9.61 -1.35
CA HIS A 283 -7.31 -9.47 -0.19
C HIS A 283 -8.30 -10.60 0.05
N SER A 284 -8.99 -11.11 -0.96
CA SER A 284 -10.00 -12.17 -0.78
C SER A 284 -9.46 -13.59 -0.93
N HIS A 285 -8.16 -13.74 -1.19
CA HIS A 285 -7.42 -15.00 -1.32
C HIS A 285 -7.95 -15.95 -2.41
N ARG A 286 -8.74 -15.45 -3.36
CA ARG A 286 -9.37 -16.25 -4.41
C ARG A 286 -8.81 -15.87 -5.76
N GLU A 287 -8.15 -16.81 -6.45
CA GLU A 287 -7.77 -16.58 -7.84
C GLU A 287 -9.02 -16.53 -8.71
N ARG A 288 -9.23 -15.42 -9.37
CA ARG A 288 -10.36 -15.20 -10.28
C ARG A 288 -10.05 -14.13 -11.31
N SER A 289 -10.62 -14.29 -12.49
CA SER A 289 -10.53 -13.32 -13.58
C SER A 289 -11.91 -13.02 -14.16
N TRP A 290 -12.23 -11.74 -14.31
CA TRP A 290 -13.47 -11.25 -14.90
C TRP A 290 -13.19 -10.26 -16.01
N ARG A 291 -14.08 -10.25 -17.00
CA ARG A 291 -14.10 -9.25 -18.05
C ARG A 291 -15.47 -8.61 -18.11
N ALA A 292 -15.53 -7.29 -18.01
CA ALA A 292 -16.77 -6.53 -18.09
C ALA A 292 -16.72 -5.54 -19.25
N SER A 293 -17.74 -5.57 -20.12
CA SER A 293 -17.89 -4.60 -21.20
C SER A 293 -18.17 -3.20 -20.65
N LYS A 294 -17.63 -2.19 -21.31
CA LYS A 294 -17.82 -0.78 -20.99
C LYS A 294 -18.50 -0.06 -22.17
N LEU A 295 -19.00 1.14 -21.96
CA LEU A 295 -19.58 1.95 -23.03
C LEU A 295 -18.56 2.20 -24.13
N GLY A 296 -19.02 2.13 -25.37
CA GLY A 296 -18.19 2.24 -26.56
C GLY A 296 -17.82 0.90 -27.18
N ARG A 297 -17.65 0.90 -28.51
CA ARG A 297 -17.37 -0.32 -29.27
C ARG A 297 -16.00 -0.88 -28.91
N GLY A 298 -15.96 -2.13 -28.42
CA GLY A 298 -14.73 -2.84 -28.08
C GLY A 298 -14.16 -2.50 -26.70
N ASN A 299 -14.76 -1.58 -25.95
CA ASN A 299 -14.29 -1.20 -24.62
C ASN A 299 -14.64 -2.26 -23.57
N TYR A 300 -13.68 -2.58 -22.74
CA TYR A 300 -13.85 -3.50 -21.61
C TYR A 300 -12.83 -3.18 -20.50
N VAL A 301 -13.07 -3.73 -19.34
CA VAL A 301 -12.07 -3.83 -18.27
C VAL A 301 -11.92 -5.29 -17.87
N LYS A 302 -10.71 -5.69 -17.50
CA LYS A 302 -10.39 -6.99 -16.93
C LYS A 302 -9.96 -6.82 -15.47
N ILE A 303 -10.60 -7.58 -14.60
CA ILE A 303 -10.33 -7.56 -13.17
C ILE A 303 -9.75 -8.92 -12.79
N VAL A 304 -8.60 -8.92 -12.13
CA VAL A 304 -7.92 -10.16 -11.72
C VAL A 304 -7.64 -10.11 -10.23
N ASN A 305 -8.20 -11.07 -9.49
CA ASN A 305 -7.80 -11.39 -8.14
C ASN A 305 -6.74 -12.49 -8.20
N VAL A 306 -5.64 -12.33 -7.47
CA VAL A 306 -4.44 -13.16 -7.64
C VAL A 306 -4.28 -14.26 -6.57
N GLY A 307 -5.28 -14.48 -5.72
CA GLY A 307 -5.23 -15.54 -4.70
C GLY A 307 -4.37 -15.18 -3.49
N THR A 308 -3.64 -16.15 -2.94
CA THR A 308 -2.76 -16.00 -1.77
C THR A 308 -1.46 -16.79 -1.93
N ALA A 309 -0.35 -16.26 -1.43
CA ALA A 309 0.96 -16.92 -1.39
C ALA A 309 1.26 -17.62 -0.06
N MET A 310 0.25 -17.89 0.74
CA MET A 310 0.38 -18.71 1.95
C MET A 310 0.80 -20.16 1.64
N ASN A 311 1.28 -20.87 2.64
CA ASN A 311 1.50 -22.31 2.53
C ASN A 311 0.19 -23.03 2.16
N PHE A 312 0.27 -24.00 1.25
CA PHE A 312 -0.90 -24.72 0.80
C PHE A 312 -1.67 -25.34 1.98
N GLY A 313 -2.97 -25.06 2.04
CA GLY A 313 -3.86 -25.54 3.10
C GLY A 313 -3.80 -24.75 4.40
N HIS A 314 -2.95 -23.72 4.51
CA HIS A 314 -3.00 -22.80 5.64
C HIS A 314 -4.31 -22.00 5.63
N ILE A 315 -4.94 -21.90 6.78
CA ILE A 315 -6.18 -21.14 6.96
C ILE A 315 -6.00 -20.20 8.14
N GLU A 316 -6.12 -18.93 7.89
CA GLU A 316 -6.10 -17.91 8.93
C GLU A 316 -7.23 -18.13 9.94
N ASN A 317 -6.95 -17.89 11.21
CA ASN A 317 -7.87 -18.17 12.31
C ASN A 317 -9.23 -17.47 12.16
N TYR A 318 -9.27 -16.27 11.59
CA TYR A 318 -10.52 -15.53 11.35
C TYR A 318 -11.36 -16.13 10.22
N ALA A 319 -10.76 -16.97 9.39
CA ALA A 319 -11.37 -17.49 8.18
C ALA A 319 -11.75 -18.98 8.28
N ILE A 320 -11.57 -19.63 9.42
CA ILE A 320 -11.80 -21.09 9.60
C ILE A 320 -13.15 -21.57 9.02
N ASN A 321 -14.18 -20.73 9.12
CA ASN A 321 -15.51 -21.07 8.60
C ASN A 321 -15.76 -20.53 7.17
N ASN A 322 -14.85 -19.72 6.61
CA ASN A 322 -15.08 -18.96 5.38
C ASN A 322 -13.98 -19.17 4.31
N ALA A 323 -12.97 -19.98 4.58
CA ALA A 323 -11.81 -20.20 3.70
C ALA A 323 -12.14 -21.04 2.44
N ASN A 324 -13.41 -21.27 2.15
CA ASN A 324 -13.85 -22.00 0.97
C ASN A 324 -13.48 -21.21 -0.31
N GLY A 325 -12.68 -21.82 -1.15
CA GLY A 325 -12.29 -21.27 -2.45
C GLY A 325 -11.03 -20.40 -2.40
N TRP A 326 -10.20 -20.48 -1.37
CA TRP A 326 -8.86 -19.89 -1.38
C TRP A 326 -7.96 -20.60 -2.38
N SER A 327 -7.16 -19.80 -3.10
CA SER A 327 -6.27 -20.28 -4.16
C SER A 327 -4.84 -19.95 -3.78
N TYR A 328 -4.05 -20.98 -3.48
CA TYR A 328 -2.68 -20.86 -2.98
C TYR A 328 -1.68 -20.90 -4.13
N GLY A 329 -0.99 -19.81 -4.40
CA GLY A 329 -0.03 -19.72 -5.50
C GLY A 329 0.41 -18.29 -5.80
N VAL A 330 0.90 -18.10 -7.01
CA VAL A 330 1.38 -16.82 -7.54
C VAL A 330 0.87 -16.61 -8.96
N SER A 331 0.90 -15.37 -9.43
CA SER A 331 0.38 -15.03 -10.76
C SER A 331 1.44 -14.46 -11.68
N GLN A 332 1.41 -14.90 -12.95
CA GLN A 332 2.19 -14.35 -14.05
C GLN A 332 1.24 -13.64 -15.01
N LEU A 333 1.55 -12.40 -15.34
CA LEU A 333 0.73 -11.58 -16.22
C LEU A 333 1.53 -11.12 -17.44
N LEU A 334 0.85 -11.00 -18.57
CA LEU A 334 1.34 -10.32 -19.76
C LEU A 334 0.49 -9.07 -19.98
N LEU A 335 1.12 -7.92 -20.02
CA LEU A 335 0.46 -6.62 -20.22
C LEU A 335 0.84 -6.05 -21.58
N ALA A 336 -0.15 -5.62 -22.34
CA ALA A 336 0.06 -4.84 -23.57
C ALA A 336 -1.15 -3.93 -23.81
N ASP A 337 -0.89 -2.76 -24.38
CA ASP A 337 -1.91 -1.81 -24.84
C ASP A 337 -2.93 -1.41 -23.77
N GLY A 338 -2.48 -1.28 -22.53
CA GLY A 338 -3.33 -0.89 -21.38
C GLY A 338 -4.16 -2.04 -20.79
N HIS A 339 -3.97 -3.27 -21.25
CA HIS A 339 -4.78 -4.42 -20.85
C HIS A 339 -3.95 -5.62 -20.38
N ILE A 340 -4.56 -6.45 -19.55
CA ILE A 340 -4.06 -7.78 -19.18
C ILE A 340 -4.36 -8.74 -20.32
N GLN A 341 -3.36 -9.07 -21.13
CA GLN A 341 -3.50 -9.98 -22.29
C GLN A 341 -3.41 -11.45 -21.87
N GLY A 342 -2.60 -11.77 -20.87
CA GLY A 342 -2.42 -13.13 -20.36
C GLY A 342 -2.41 -13.15 -18.83
N HIS A 343 -2.95 -14.22 -18.24
CA HIS A 343 -2.86 -14.54 -16.83
C HIS A 343 -2.63 -16.04 -16.67
N ASN A 344 -1.58 -16.40 -15.96
CA ASN A 344 -1.25 -17.77 -15.58
C ASN A 344 -1.05 -17.83 -14.08
N PHE A 345 -1.83 -18.67 -13.41
CA PHE A 345 -1.71 -18.93 -11.98
C PHE A 345 -0.88 -20.21 -11.76
N ILE A 346 0.13 -20.14 -10.92
CA ILE A 346 0.99 -21.26 -10.56
C ILE A 346 0.71 -21.60 -9.10
N SER A 347 0.27 -22.83 -8.86
CA SER A 347 -0.09 -23.24 -7.51
C SER A 347 1.14 -23.39 -6.61
N MET A 348 0.95 -23.21 -5.29
CA MET A 348 2.01 -23.41 -4.31
C MET A 348 2.50 -24.87 -4.25
N ILE A 349 1.63 -25.83 -4.59
CA ILE A 349 2.02 -27.24 -4.72
C ILE A 349 3.01 -27.41 -5.87
N GLU A 350 2.69 -26.84 -7.04
CA GLU A 350 3.58 -26.89 -8.22
C GLU A 350 4.94 -26.25 -7.94
N LEU A 351 4.96 -25.09 -7.26
CA LEU A 351 6.22 -24.44 -6.86
C LEU A 351 7.02 -25.32 -5.90
N LYS A 352 6.36 -25.95 -4.94
CA LYS A 352 7.00 -26.87 -4.01
C LYS A 352 7.62 -28.05 -4.75
N GLU A 353 6.82 -28.77 -5.53
CA GLU A 353 7.31 -29.95 -6.30
C GLU A 353 8.51 -29.61 -7.18
N LYS A 354 8.48 -28.42 -7.80
CA LYS A 354 9.53 -27.98 -8.71
C LYS A 354 10.82 -27.59 -8.00
N TYR A 355 10.76 -26.98 -6.83
CA TYR A 355 11.92 -26.31 -6.23
C TYR A 355 12.33 -26.82 -4.84
N GLU A 356 11.55 -27.68 -4.18
CA GLU A 356 11.86 -28.16 -2.81
C GLU A 356 13.28 -28.77 -2.71
N ASN A 357 13.71 -29.50 -3.70
CA ASN A 357 15.01 -30.18 -3.73
C ASN A 357 16.14 -29.38 -4.41
N THR A 358 15.91 -28.09 -4.73
CA THR A 358 16.90 -27.26 -5.45
C THR A 358 17.66 -26.27 -4.55
N ARG A 359 17.52 -26.39 -3.24
CA ARG A 359 18.06 -25.46 -2.23
C ARG A 359 19.56 -25.66 -1.95
#